data_2e0a5625f01fe972c6b48421ca503670
#
_entry.id   2e0a5625f01fe972c6b48421ca503670
#
_cell.length_a   1.000
_cell.length_b   1.000
_cell.length_c   1.000
_cell.angle_alpha   90.00
_cell.angle_beta   90.00
_cell.angle_gamma   90.00
#
_symmetry.space_group_name_H-M   'P 1'
#
loop_
_entity.id
_entity.type
_entity.pdbx_description
1 polymer ?
#
loop_
_entity_poly.entity_id
_entity_poly.type
_entity_poly.pdbx_seq_one_letter_code
_entity_poly.pdbx_strand_id
1 'polypeptide(L)'
;MNKINLASKLALFADYWNPRIIGDLNENHIKLAKLQGDFIWHQHEMEDELFVVLKGRLMIDFRAEGDVLGVRTVEINPGEIIVVPKGVEHRPHAEEEVHIMLIEPKTVINTGALENEFTRKELQRI
;
A
#
# COMPACT_ATOMS: atom_id res chain seq x y z
N MET A 1 -0.83 -25.52 7.40
CA MET A 1 0.24 -24.52 7.32
C MET A 1 0.98 -24.68 6.01
N ASN A 2 0.74 -23.77 5.08
CA ASN A 2 1.30 -23.81 3.72
C ASN A 2 2.17 -22.60 3.48
N LYS A 3 3.31 -22.82 2.81
CA LYS A 3 4.11 -21.68 2.34
C LYS A 3 3.39 -20.96 1.22
N ILE A 4 3.63 -19.66 1.12
CA ILE A 4 3.06 -18.79 0.08
C ILE A 4 4.21 -18.32 -0.80
N ASN A 5 4.09 -18.55 -2.12
CA ASN A 5 5.06 -18.06 -3.08
C ASN A 5 4.56 -16.73 -3.64
N LEU A 6 5.28 -15.66 -3.37
CA LEU A 6 4.85 -14.30 -3.75
C LEU A 6 4.79 -14.15 -5.26
N ALA A 7 5.77 -14.67 -6.00
CA ALA A 7 5.79 -14.58 -7.46
C ALA A 7 4.58 -15.29 -8.10
N SER A 8 4.22 -16.47 -7.57
CA SER A 8 3.05 -17.21 -8.02
C SER A 8 1.75 -16.45 -7.79
N LYS A 9 1.63 -15.78 -6.65
CA LYS A 9 0.46 -14.97 -6.33
C LYS A 9 0.37 -13.71 -7.20
N LEU A 10 1.50 -13.04 -7.41
CA LEU A 10 1.57 -11.87 -8.29
C LEU A 10 1.18 -12.20 -9.74
N ALA A 11 1.46 -13.40 -10.20
CA ALA A 11 1.08 -13.84 -11.55
C ALA A 11 -0.44 -14.00 -11.75
N LEU A 12 -1.24 -13.99 -10.69
CA LEU A 12 -2.69 -14.21 -10.75
C LEU A 12 -3.49 -12.95 -11.09
N PHE A 13 -2.89 -11.78 -11.05
CA PHE A 13 -3.58 -10.52 -11.34
C PHE A 13 -2.69 -9.51 -12.05
N ALA A 14 -3.30 -8.53 -12.72
CA ALA A 14 -2.57 -7.54 -13.52
C ALA A 14 -3.06 -6.11 -13.30
N ASP A 15 -4.17 -5.90 -12.62
CA ASP A 15 -4.72 -4.58 -12.35
C ASP A 15 -3.95 -3.83 -11.26
N TYR A 16 -4.06 -2.51 -11.29
CA TYR A 16 -3.35 -1.64 -10.34
C TYR A 16 -4.28 -1.15 -9.23
N TRP A 17 -3.69 -0.79 -8.10
CA TRP A 17 -4.37 -0.17 -6.95
C TRP A 17 -5.52 -1.01 -6.39
N ASN A 18 -5.40 -2.32 -6.51
CA ASN A 18 -6.40 -3.26 -6.03
C ASN A 18 -5.72 -4.41 -5.27
N PRO A 19 -5.43 -4.22 -3.98
CA PRO A 19 -4.72 -5.22 -3.20
C PRO A 19 -5.45 -6.56 -3.11
N ARG A 20 -4.67 -7.64 -3.07
CA ARG A 20 -5.16 -9.01 -2.84
C ARG A 20 -4.66 -9.51 -1.51
N ILE A 21 -5.54 -10.11 -0.73
CA ILE A 21 -5.18 -10.74 0.54
C ILE A 21 -4.56 -12.11 0.24
N ILE A 22 -3.36 -12.35 0.75
CA ILE A 22 -2.67 -13.63 0.57
C ILE A 22 -2.48 -14.39 1.87
N GLY A 23 -2.73 -13.77 3.01
CA GLY A 23 -2.60 -14.40 4.31
C GLY A 23 -3.04 -13.51 5.44
N ASP A 24 -3.08 -14.11 6.62
CA ASP A 24 -3.42 -13.43 7.86
C ASP A 24 -2.26 -13.58 8.86
N LEU A 25 -2.00 -12.52 9.60
CA LEU A 25 -1.07 -12.51 10.71
C LEU A 25 -1.76 -11.84 11.89
N ASN A 26 -2.36 -12.64 12.78
CA ASN A 26 -3.20 -12.14 13.88
C ASN A 26 -4.29 -11.21 13.33
N GLU A 27 -4.35 -9.97 13.83
CA GLU A 27 -5.33 -8.98 13.39
C GLU A 27 -4.91 -8.21 12.13
N ASN A 28 -3.87 -8.69 11.44
CA ASN A 28 -3.38 -8.07 10.22
C ASN A 28 -3.64 -8.94 8.99
N HIS A 29 -3.84 -8.28 7.86
CA HIS A 29 -3.77 -8.92 6.56
C HIS A 29 -2.37 -8.80 5.98
N ILE A 30 -1.94 -9.83 5.27
CA ILE A 30 -0.80 -9.77 4.36
C ILE A 30 -1.39 -9.63 2.95
N LYS A 31 -1.00 -8.57 2.23
CA LYS A 31 -1.56 -8.24 0.92
C LYS A 31 -0.46 -8.07 -0.11
N LEU A 32 -0.78 -8.33 -1.37
CA LEU A 32 0.04 -7.96 -2.53
C LEU A 32 -0.74 -6.96 -3.37
N ALA A 33 -0.03 -6.01 -3.95
CA ALA A 33 -0.59 -5.06 -4.89
C ALA A 33 0.40 -4.71 -5.98
N LYS A 34 -0.12 -4.34 -7.14
CA LYS A 34 0.62 -3.73 -8.23
C LYS A 34 0.22 -2.28 -8.34
N LEU A 35 1.19 -1.42 -8.55
CA LEU A 35 0.99 0.03 -8.58
C LEU A 35 1.63 0.61 -9.82
N GLN A 36 0.96 1.56 -10.44
CA GLN A 36 1.52 2.42 -11.49
C GLN A 36 0.67 3.69 -11.56
N GLY A 37 1.32 4.83 -11.83
CA GLY A 37 0.65 6.13 -11.81
C GLY A 37 0.52 6.68 -10.40
N ASP A 38 -0.40 7.61 -10.24
CA ASP A 38 -0.62 8.32 -8.98
C ASP A 38 -1.81 7.75 -8.23
N PHE A 39 -1.64 7.53 -6.93
CA PHE A 39 -2.75 7.31 -6.03
C PHE A 39 -3.26 8.66 -5.51
N ILE A 40 -4.18 8.62 -4.55
CA ILE A 40 -4.73 9.82 -3.94
C ILE A 40 -4.02 10.19 -2.64
N TRP A 41 -4.09 11.46 -2.26
CA TRP A 41 -3.74 11.89 -0.91
C TRP A 41 -4.76 11.33 0.07
N HIS A 42 -4.30 10.62 1.09
CA HIS A 42 -5.15 10.01 2.11
C HIS A 42 -4.36 9.75 3.39
N GLN A 43 -5.07 9.42 4.43
CA GLN A 43 -4.47 8.99 5.71
C GLN A 43 -5.32 7.89 6.32
N HIS A 44 -4.70 7.08 7.16
CA HIS A 44 -5.39 6.11 8.01
C HIS A 44 -5.30 6.62 9.45
N GLU A 45 -6.44 6.99 10.04
CA GLU A 45 -6.44 7.64 11.36
C GLU A 45 -6.04 6.70 12.49
N MET A 46 -6.34 5.41 12.35
CA MET A 46 -6.21 4.43 13.43
C MET A 46 -5.17 3.35 13.17
N GLU A 47 -4.60 3.28 11.96
CA GLU A 47 -3.73 2.18 11.58
C GLU A 47 -2.40 2.67 11.03
N ASP A 48 -1.32 2.02 11.45
CA ASP A 48 -0.03 2.09 10.77
C ASP A 48 -0.07 1.18 9.54
N GLU A 49 0.71 1.52 8.52
CA GLU A 49 0.74 0.77 7.26
C GLU A 49 2.19 0.46 6.89
N LEU A 50 2.51 -0.83 6.72
CA LEU A 50 3.84 -1.28 6.30
C LEU A 50 3.84 -1.58 4.81
N PHE A 51 4.72 -0.91 4.06
CA PHE A 51 5.02 -1.19 2.67
C PHE A 51 6.34 -1.94 2.55
N VAL A 52 6.33 -3.03 1.81
CA VAL A 52 7.54 -3.76 1.41
C VAL A 52 7.61 -3.72 -0.10
N VAL A 53 8.65 -3.14 -0.68
CA VAL A 53 8.81 -3.10 -2.14
C VAL A 53 9.50 -4.37 -2.60
N LEU A 54 8.87 -5.07 -3.54
CA LEU A 54 9.35 -6.32 -4.11
C LEU A 54 9.98 -6.12 -5.48
N LYS A 55 9.44 -5.17 -6.27
CA LYS A 55 9.89 -4.87 -7.62
C LYS A 55 9.58 -3.41 -7.96
N GLY A 56 10.47 -2.76 -8.70
CA GLY A 56 10.29 -1.40 -9.15
C GLY A 56 10.62 -0.37 -8.08
N ARG A 57 10.32 0.88 -8.37
CA ARG A 57 10.63 2.02 -7.52
C ARG A 57 9.35 2.71 -7.09
N LEU A 58 9.04 2.65 -5.80
CA LEU A 58 7.88 3.32 -5.22
C LEU A 58 8.30 4.69 -4.68
N MET A 59 7.51 5.69 -5.00
CA MET A 59 7.62 7.02 -4.40
C MET A 59 6.43 7.24 -3.48
N ILE A 60 6.65 7.75 -2.28
CA ILE A 60 5.57 8.16 -1.39
C ILE A 60 5.79 9.60 -0.99
N ASP A 61 4.83 10.45 -1.32
CA ASP A 61 4.79 11.83 -0.90
C ASP A 61 4.13 11.91 0.48
N PHE A 62 4.68 12.72 1.35
CA PHE A 62 4.16 12.96 2.70
C PHE A 62 3.97 14.44 2.94
N ARG A 63 2.95 14.76 3.72
CA ARG A 63 2.80 16.09 4.30
C ARG A 63 2.27 15.96 5.71
N ALA A 64 2.88 16.67 6.65
CA ALA A 64 2.39 16.73 8.01
C ALA A 64 1.24 17.74 8.08
N GLU A 65 0.27 17.47 8.96
CA GLU A 65 -0.78 18.44 9.23
C GLU A 65 -0.16 19.76 9.69
N GLY A 66 -0.56 20.87 9.04
CA GLY A 66 0.00 22.19 9.32
C GLY A 66 1.38 22.45 8.74
N ASP A 67 1.93 21.53 7.97
CA ASP A 67 3.22 21.73 7.30
C ASP A 67 3.05 22.67 6.10
N VAL A 68 3.42 23.94 6.29
CA VAL A 68 3.38 24.96 5.23
C VAL A 68 4.59 24.88 4.31
N LEU A 69 5.58 24.04 4.59
CA LEU A 69 6.83 23.95 3.82
C LEU A 69 6.77 22.90 2.71
N GLY A 70 5.64 22.24 2.55
CA GLY A 70 5.37 21.44 1.39
C GLY A 70 5.53 19.93 1.61
N VAL A 71 5.61 19.25 0.48
CA VAL A 71 5.60 17.81 0.37
C VAL A 71 7.02 17.28 0.47
N ARG A 72 7.20 16.22 1.24
CA ARG A 72 8.44 15.44 1.26
C ARG A 72 8.18 14.13 0.53
N THR A 73 9.15 13.68 -0.25
CA THR A 73 9.04 12.45 -1.02
C THR A 73 10.11 11.46 -0.57
N VAL A 74 9.71 10.23 -0.33
CA VAL A 74 10.62 9.13 -0.01
C VAL A 74 10.57 8.11 -1.15
N GLU A 75 11.75 7.68 -1.60
CA GLU A 75 11.91 6.62 -2.59
C GLU A 75 12.17 5.31 -1.87
N ILE A 76 11.42 4.27 -2.23
CA ILE A 76 11.56 2.93 -1.67
C ILE A 76 11.83 1.95 -2.81
N ASN A 77 12.98 1.28 -2.76
CA ASN A 77 13.46 0.35 -3.78
C ASN A 77 13.27 -1.11 -3.36
N PRO A 78 13.42 -2.08 -4.28
CA PRO A 78 13.27 -3.49 -3.94
C PRO A 78 14.10 -3.91 -2.74
N GLY A 79 13.49 -4.61 -1.80
CA GLY A 79 14.13 -5.03 -0.56
C GLY A 79 14.09 -3.99 0.55
N GLU A 80 13.48 -2.83 0.30
CA GLU A 80 13.31 -1.78 1.30
C GLU A 80 11.88 -1.73 1.82
N ILE A 81 11.73 -1.26 3.04
CA ILE A 81 10.42 -1.11 3.69
C ILE A 81 10.24 0.31 4.20
N ILE A 82 8.98 0.70 4.37
CA ILE A 82 8.62 1.92 5.06
C ILE A 82 7.36 1.68 5.88
N VAL A 83 7.32 2.22 7.10
CA VAL A 83 6.10 2.25 7.91
C VAL A 83 5.54 3.65 7.83
N VAL A 84 4.32 3.78 7.34
CA VAL A 84 3.58 5.03 7.37
C VAL A 84 2.76 5.05 8.65
N PRO A 85 3.09 5.94 9.61
CA PRO A 85 2.34 6.01 10.85
C PRO A 85 0.90 6.46 10.64
N LYS A 86 0.00 6.01 11.50
CA LYS A 86 -1.38 6.52 11.52
C LYS A 86 -1.40 8.04 11.58
N GLY A 87 -2.36 8.64 10.90
CA GLY A 87 -2.54 10.08 10.86
C GLY A 87 -1.63 10.85 9.91
N VAL A 88 -0.66 10.17 9.28
CA VAL A 88 0.21 10.82 8.31
C VAL A 88 -0.43 10.81 6.93
N GLU A 89 -0.69 11.99 6.38
CA GLU A 89 -1.24 12.13 5.04
C GLU A 89 -0.16 11.82 4.00
N HIS A 90 -0.50 10.94 3.06
CA HIS A 90 0.47 10.45 2.09
C HIS A 90 -0.17 10.11 0.76
N ARG A 91 0.66 10.08 -0.28
CA ARG A 91 0.26 9.74 -1.65
C ARG A 91 1.34 8.86 -2.28
N PRO A 92 1.11 7.55 -2.44
CA PRO A 92 2.01 6.71 -3.22
C PRO A 92 1.85 6.97 -4.71
N HIS A 93 2.97 6.90 -5.43
CA HIS A 93 2.97 6.98 -6.89
C HIS A 93 4.18 6.24 -7.48
N ALA A 94 4.08 5.86 -8.74
CA ALA A 94 5.13 5.16 -9.45
C ALA A 94 5.09 5.46 -10.94
N GLU A 95 6.23 5.75 -11.55
CA GLU A 95 6.32 5.99 -12.99
C GLU A 95 6.15 4.67 -13.78
N GLU A 96 6.77 3.60 -13.28
CA GLU A 96 6.68 2.25 -13.85
C GLU A 96 6.03 1.30 -12.86
N GLU A 97 5.66 0.11 -13.32
CA GLU A 97 4.99 -0.88 -12.49
C GLU A 97 5.83 -1.26 -11.27
N VAL A 98 5.20 -1.20 -10.10
CA VAL A 98 5.78 -1.57 -8.81
C VAL A 98 4.97 -2.71 -8.22
N HIS A 99 5.65 -3.67 -7.63
CA HIS A 99 5.01 -4.73 -6.83
C HIS A 99 5.36 -4.51 -5.37
N ILE A 100 4.33 -4.51 -4.54
CA ILE A 100 4.47 -4.31 -3.09
C ILE A 100 3.77 -5.42 -2.31
N MET A 101 4.28 -5.64 -1.09
CA MET A 101 3.57 -6.38 -0.06
C MET A 101 3.20 -5.40 1.04
N LEU A 102 1.97 -5.49 1.51
CA LEU A 102 1.46 -4.70 2.63
C LEU A 102 1.17 -5.63 3.79
N ILE A 103 1.53 -5.21 5.00
CA ILE A 103 1.09 -5.85 6.23
C ILE A 103 0.41 -4.75 7.03
N GLU A 104 -0.88 -4.89 7.27
CA GLU A 104 -1.68 -3.86 7.90
C GLU A 104 -2.91 -4.45 8.59
N PRO A 105 -3.47 -3.76 9.60
CA PRO A 105 -4.68 -4.22 10.28
C PRO A 105 -5.82 -4.49 9.30
N LYS A 106 -6.64 -5.49 9.61
CA LYS A 106 -7.78 -5.91 8.78
C LYS A 106 -8.83 -4.81 8.59
N THR A 107 -8.81 -3.79 9.46
CA THR A 107 -9.73 -2.65 9.40
C THR A 107 -9.36 -1.60 8.36
N VAL A 108 -8.17 -1.69 7.74
CA VAL A 108 -7.72 -0.68 6.78
C VAL A 108 -8.55 -0.73 5.49
N ILE A 109 -9.03 0.44 5.07
CA ILE A 109 -9.60 0.67 3.74
C ILE A 109 -8.55 1.44 2.96
N ASN A 110 -8.24 1.00 1.74
CA ASN A 110 -7.10 1.48 0.96
C ASN A 110 -7.06 3.01 0.72
N THR A 111 -8.19 3.68 0.72
CA THR A 111 -8.31 5.14 0.55
C THR A 111 -8.55 5.88 1.87
N GLY A 112 -8.44 5.20 3.02
CA GLY A 112 -8.74 5.78 4.32
C GLY A 112 -10.22 6.12 4.45
N ALA A 113 -10.53 7.33 4.94
CA ALA A 113 -11.90 7.81 5.09
C ALA A 113 -12.50 8.36 3.79
N LEU A 114 -11.69 8.52 2.72
CA LEU A 114 -12.17 9.02 1.43
C LEU A 114 -12.79 7.90 0.61
N GLU A 115 -13.79 8.26 -0.18
CA GLU A 115 -14.40 7.34 -1.15
C GLU A 115 -14.27 7.93 -2.56
N ASN A 116 -13.73 7.13 -3.49
CA ASN A 116 -13.63 7.47 -4.90
C ASN A 116 -13.49 6.21 -5.75
N GLU A 117 -13.09 6.37 -7.01
CA GLU A 117 -12.92 5.27 -7.95
C GLU A 117 -11.88 4.22 -7.51
N PHE A 118 -10.90 4.60 -6.67
CA PHE A 118 -9.88 3.68 -6.17
C PHE A 118 -10.32 2.89 -4.93
N THR A 119 -11.40 3.28 -4.27
CA THR A 119 -11.82 2.66 -3.00
C THR A 119 -12.21 1.20 -3.18
N ARG A 120 -11.61 0.32 -2.35
CA ARG A 120 -11.89 -1.11 -2.30
C ARG A 120 -12.22 -1.51 -0.87
N LYS A 121 -13.50 -1.61 -0.55
CA LYS A 121 -13.98 -1.99 0.79
C LYS A 121 -13.84 -3.49 1.04
N GLU A 122 -13.99 -4.28 -0.02
CA GLU A 122 -13.80 -5.73 0.01
C GLU A 122 -12.70 -6.11 -0.95
N LEU A 123 -11.74 -6.92 -0.46
CA LEU A 123 -10.61 -7.37 -1.24
C LEU A 123 -10.73 -8.85 -1.56
N GLN A 124 -10.31 -9.23 -2.77
CA GLN A 124 -10.21 -10.62 -3.16
C GLN A 124 -9.08 -11.30 -2.37
N ARG A 125 -9.37 -12.48 -1.86
CA ARG A 125 -8.37 -13.38 -1.27
C ARG A 125 -7.92 -14.40 -2.32
N ILE A 126 -6.63 -14.53 -2.48
CA ILE A 126 -6.07 -15.44 -3.48
C ILE A 126 -5.12 -16.48 -2.88
#